data_ebac079d2a7c53c709f8c1bdc8cf1d82
#
_entry.id   ebac079d2a7c53c709f8c1bdc8cf1d82
#
_cell.length_a   1.000
_cell.length_b   1.000
_cell.length_c   1.000
_cell.angle_alpha   90.00
_cell.angle_beta   90.00
_cell.angle_gamma   90.00
#
_symmetry.space_group_name_H-M   'P 1'
#
loop_
_entity.id
_entity.type
_entity.pdbx_description
1 polymer ?
#
loop_
_entity_poly.entity_id
_entity_poly.type
_entity_poly.pdbx_seq_one_letter_code
_entity_poly.pdbx_strand_id
1 'polypeptide(L)'
;MEAVKDVSSLIYTKARGGRFRWLTISTLMLAIGMLLHLVSPSVAGFTPNWMIATYVVAILLTKPSYRQCLGICMVAALMEVFTSKSAFPYGDFASEFAGAYVAGFFAHSVPPFKIGRFSLRPAIAGFITTLVSGFIFVSILTIVVGIPISVYLYGILPMVALVGVGNAIITPFLYFPALKLFKSMQYMTESDVEDSNHSHLNLQQKGNGVIGVEHLSYSYLFSNAPALENVSINIEQGSFVVITGPNGAGKTTLLMSMAGAIPHYYGGTMKGMGFTGGKAGTQTGIADLASSIGVILSDYSAQIVTMTVGEEMAFTLENHGFSPEEIRRRSEEALRKVHLDGLEERKVSTLSGGQRQRLVVAAVLAEEPKVLVFDEPTSALDPEGIHEFYEMVGELNQKEKLTVVVAEHHLEATLPYAKRFILMDKGHVISDGSPEQVMCDM
;
A
#
# COMPACT_ATOMS: atom_id res chain seq x y z
N MET A 1 12.75 -22.74 -26.36
CA MET A 1 13.56 -22.55 -25.13
C MET A 1 13.47 -21.07 -24.79
N GLU A 2 12.41 -20.66 -24.08
CA GLU A 2 12.30 -19.30 -23.57
C GLU A 2 13.27 -19.13 -22.41
N ALA A 3 14.07 -18.07 -22.46
CA ALA A 3 15.02 -17.73 -21.42
C ALA A 3 14.25 -17.50 -20.11
N VAL A 4 14.58 -18.27 -19.08
CA VAL A 4 14.16 -18.01 -17.69
C VAL A 4 14.63 -16.59 -17.39
N LYS A 5 13.69 -15.63 -17.30
CA LYS A 5 14.01 -14.27 -16.83
C LYS A 5 14.62 -14.41 -15.43
N ASP A 6 15.80 -13.87 -15.28
CA ASP A 6 16.54 -13.87 -14.01
C ASP A 6 15.67 -13.18 -12.95
N VAL A 7 15.30 -13.92 -11.90
CA VAL A 7 14.47 -13.44 -10.80
C VAL A 7 15.09 -12.21 -10.12
N SER A 8 16.42 -12.09 -10.13
CA SER A 8 17.16 -10.95 -9.58
C SER A 8 16.85 -9.62 -10.29
N SER A 9 16.31 -9.68 -11.52
CA SER A 9 15.93 -8.49 -12.30
C SER A 9 14.50 -7.99 -12.04
N LEU A 10 13.68 -8.75 -11.32
CA LEU A 10 12.31 -8.35 -11.00
C LEU A 10 12.31 -7.23 -9.97
N ILE A 11 11.71 -6.10 -10.31
CA ILE A 11 11.53 -4.96 -9.41
C ILE A 11 10.03 -4.77 -9.19
N TYR A 12 9.61 -4.78 -7.94
CA TYR A 12 8.24 -4.48 -7.56
C TYR A 12 8.20 -3.21 -6.73
N THR A 13 7.36 -2.26 -7.13
CA THR A 13 7.15 -1.02 -6.38
C THR A 13 5.66 -0.84 -6.10
N LYS A 14 5.30 -0.66 -4.84
CA LYS A 14 3.93 -0.32 -4.45
C LYS A 14 3.90 1.11 -3.93
N ALA A 15 3.14 1.97 -4.61
CA ALA A 15 2.92 3.33 -4.15
C ALA A 15 1.98 3.35 -2.94
N ARG A 16 2.35 4.11 -1.89
CA ARG A 16 1.48 4.35 -0.74
C ARG A 16 0.29 5.22 -1.18
N GLY A 17 -0.95 4.84 -0.84
CA GLY A 17 -2.14 5.66 -1.11
C GLY A 17 -3.25 4.99 -1.91
N GLY A 18 -3.02 3.77 -2.43
CA GLY A 18 -4.05 2.92 -3.03
C GLY A 18 -4.86 3.55 -4.18
N ARG A 19 -5.99 2.90 -4.52
CA ARG A 19 -6.90 3.24 -5.63
C ARG A 19 -7.53 4.65 -5.52
N PHE A 20 -7.61 5.22 -4.31
CA PHE A 20 -8.28 6.50 -4.04
C PHE A 20 -7.35 7.69 -3.88
N ARG A 21 -6.06 7.55 -4.13
CA ARG A 21 -5.06 8.61 -3.99
C ARG A 21 -5.39 9.87 -4.80
N TRP A 22 -5.91 9.70 -6.01
CA TRP A 22 -6.36 10.80 -6.84
C TRP A 22 -7.43 11.65 -6.14
N LEU A 23 -8.34 11.01 -5.40
CA LEU A 23 -9.41 11.68 -4.67
C LEU A 23 -8.84 12.56 -3.55
N THR A 24 -7.97 12.00 -2.70
CA THR A 24 -7.35 12.74 -1.58
C THR A 24 -6.57 13.97 -2.05
N ILE A 25 -5.75 13.81 -3.11
CA ILE A 25 -4.95 14.92 -3.64
C ILE A 25 -5.84 15.97 -4.30
N SER A 26 -6.84 15.54 -5.06
CA SER A 26 -7.77 16.46 -5.71
C SER A 26 -8.58 17.25 -4.69
N THR A 27 -9.07 16.61 -3.64
CA THR A 27 -9.81 17.28 -2.56
C THR A 27 -8.93 18.31 -1.85
N LEU A 28 -7.67 17.96 -1.54
CA LEU A 28 -6.74 18.89 -0.91
C LEU A 28 -6.41 20.07 -1.82
N MET A 29 -6.15 19.84 -3.11
CA MET A 29 -5.85 20.89 -4.07
C MET A 29 -7.05 21.82 -4.29
N LEU A 30 -8.26 21.29 -4.39
CA LEU A 30 -9.49 22.09 -4.51
C LEU A 30 -9.72 22.93 -3.24
N ALA A 31 -9.50 22.38 -2.04
CA ALA A 31 -9.59 23.14 -0.80
C ALA A 31 -8.59 24.30 -0.75
N ILE A 32 -7.34 24.08 -1.18
CA ILE A 32 -6.32 25.12 -1.33
C ILE A 32 -6.77 26.16 -2.36
N GLY A 33 -7.29 25.75 -3.51
CA GLY A 33 -7.80 26.64 -4.55
C GLY A 33 -8.92 27.54 -4.05
N MET A 34 -9.88 26.97 -3.32
CA MET A 34 -10.98 27.71 -2.70
C MET A 34 -10.48 28.75 -1.68
N LEU A 35 -9.58 28.37 -0.78
CA LEU A 35 -8.99 29.28 0.20
C LEU A 35 -8.25 30.43 -0.48
N LEU A 36 -7.43 30.14 -1.49
CA LEU A 36 -6.73 31.15 -2.27
C LEU A 36 -7.71 32.06 -3.02
N HIS A 37 -8.79 31.51 -3.57
CA HIS A 37 -9.81 32.30 -4.27
C HIS A 37 -10.54 33.28 -3.32
N LEU A 38 -10.85 32.85 -2.10
CA LEU A 38 -11.53 33.70 -1.09
C LEU A 38 -10.62 34.82 -0.55
N VAL A 39 -9.32 34.53 -0.37
CA VAL A 39 -8.35 35.48 0.25
C VAL A 39 -7.70 36.38 -0.78
N SER A 40 -7.69 36.02 -2.07
CA SER A 40 -7.01 36.78 -3.11
C SER A 40 -7.68 38.15 -3.38
N PRO A 41 -6.92 39.24 -3.23
CA PRO A 41 -7.43 40.53 -3.61
C PRO A 41 -7.53 40.63 -5.14
N SER A 42 -8.54 41.36 -5.62
CA SER A 42 -8.60 41.77 -7.01
C SER A 42 -7.54 42.86 -7.27
N VAL A 43 -6.55 42.58 -8.09
CA VAL A 43 -5.51 43.54 -8.50
C VAL A 43 -5.87 44.08 -9.88
N ALA A 44 -6.16 45.38 -9.96
CA ALA A 44 -6.57 46.05 -11.21
C ALA A 44 -7.79 45.43 -11.91
N GLY A 45 -8.75 44.89 -11.12
CA GLY A 45 -9.92 44.16 -11.64
C GLY A 45 -9.66 42.68 -11.98
N PHE A 46 -8.46 42.21 -11.73
CA PHE A 46 -8.01 40.85 -11.99
C PHE A 46 -8.07 40.02 -10.73
N THR A 47 -8.75 38.88 -10.79
CA THR A 47 -8.60 37.78 -9.84
C THR A 47 -8.08 36.58 -10.60
N PRO A 48 -6.89 36.02 -10.21
CA PRO A 48 -6.44 34.76 -10.79
C PRO A 48 -7.49 33.69 -10.56
N ASN A 49 -7.73 32.82 -11.54
CA ASN A 49 -8.59 31.68 -11.30
C ASN A 49 -7.78 30.54 -10.62
N TRP A 50 -7.75 30.60 -9.29
CA TRP A 50 -7.05 29.64 -8.44
C TRP A 50 -7.63 28.23 -8.54
N MET A 51 -8.95 28.10 -8.80
CA MET A 51 -9.61 26.82 -8.92
C MET A 51 -9.07 26.06 -10.13
N ILE A 52 -8.98 26.71 -11.31
CA ILE A 52 -8.39 26.11 -12.50
C ILE A 52 -6.93 25.71 -12.25
N ALA A 53 -6.13 26.59 -11.68
CA ALA A 53 -4.72 26.31 -11.42
C ALA A 53 -4.55 25.06 -10.53
N THR A 54 -5.36 24.93 -9.47
CA THR A 54 -5.24 23.82 -8.50
C THR A 54 -5.76 22.50 -9.04
N TYR A 55 -6.90 22.46 -9.76
CA TYR A 55 -7.35 21.20 -10.33
C TYR A 55 -6.46 20.74 -11.50
N VAL A 56 -5.91 21.66 -12.30
CA VAL A 56 -4.91 21.31 -13.31
C VAL A 56 -3.70 20.65 -12.67
N VAL A 57 -3.19 21.20 -11.55
CA VAL A 57 -2.11 20.58 -10.78
C VAL A 57 -2.50 19.18 -10.30
N ALA A 58 -3.68 19.03 -9.70
CA ALA A 58 -4.18 17.74 -9.21
C ALA A 58 -4.27 16.69 -10.34
N ILE A 59 -4.85 17.07 -11.50
CA ILE A 59 -4.99 16.18 -12.66
C ILE A 59 -3.63 15.81 -13.27
N LEU A 60 -2.70 16.75 -13.38
CA LEU A 60 -1.36 16.48 -13.90
C LEU A 60 -0.52 15.58 -12.99
N LEU A 61 -0.71 15.67 -11.66
CA LEU A 61 0.00 14.86 -10.68
C LEU A 61 -0.55 13.43 -10.57
N THR A 62 -1.89 13.30 -10.59
CA THR A 62 -2.55 12.02 -10.29
C THR A 62 -2.96 11.24 -11.53
N LYS A 63 -3.00 11.88 -12.70
CA LYS A 63 -3.45 11.32 -13.99
C LYS A 63 -4.74 10.49 -13.85
N PRO A 64 -5.82 11.05 -13.31
CA PRO A 64 -7.07 10.36 -13.13
C PRO A 64 -7.72 10.06 -14.49
N SER A 65 -8.57 9.03 -14.56
CA SER A 65 -9.35 8.75 -15.78
C SER A 65 -10.23 9.96 -16.17
N TYR A 66 -10.64 10.07 -17.42
CA TYR A 66 -11.52 11.18 -17.86
C TYR A 66 -12.82 11.30 -17.06
N ARG A 67 -13.40 10.16 -16.63
CA ARG A 67 -14.59 10.17 -15.73
C ARG A 67 -14.28 10.78 -14.37
N GLN A 68 -13.08 10.52 -13.85
CA GLN A 68 -12.64 11.10 -12.58
C GLN A 68 -12.28 12.57 -12.73
N CYS A 69 -11.70 13.00 -13.86
CA CYS A 69 -11.50 14.42 -14.18
C CYS A 69 -12.83 15.18 -14.15
N LEU A 70 -13.89 14.64 -14.77
CA LEU A 70 -15.22 15.24 -14.73
C LEU A 70 -15.75 15.36 -13.29
N GLY A 71 -15.54 14.36 -12.45
CA GLY A 71 -15.91 14.40 -11.03
C GLY A 71 -15.17 15.52 -10.27
N ILE A 72 -13.87 15.68 -10.50
CA ILE A 72 -13.06 16.75 -9.89
C ILE A 72 -13.63 18.12 -10.23
N CYS A 73 -13.95 18.35 -11.50
CA CYS A 73 -14.44 19.65 -11.96
C CYS A 73 -15.90 19.91 -11.62
N MET A 74 -16.70 18.88 -11.46
CA MET A 74 -18.05 19.04 -10.90
C MET A 74 -17.98 19.62 -9.47
N VAL A 75 -17.04 19.15 -8.67
CA VAL A 75 -16.81 19.72 -7.32
C VAL A 75 -16.25 21.13 -7.42
N ALA A 76 -15.30 21.38 -8.32
CA ALA A 76 -14.76 22.73 -8.56
C ALA A 76 -15.84 23.71 -8.97
N ALA A 77 -16.68 23.36 -9.95
CA ALA A 77 -17.79 24.20 -10.41
C ALA A 77 -18.80 24.50 -9.29
N LEU A 78 -19.15 23.49 -8.47
CA LEU A 78 -20.00 23.70 -7.29
C LEU A 78 -19.37 24.71 -6.32
N MET A 79 -18.10 24.59 -6.02
CA MET A 79 -17.40 25.54 -5.14
C MET A 79 -17.38 26.95 -5.74
N GLU A 80 -17.16 27.08 -7.05
CA GLU A 80 -17.18 28.37 -7.74
C GLU A 80 -18.57 29.01 -7.74
N VAL A 81 -19.63 28.25 -7.97
CA VAL A 81 -21.02 28.77 -7.90
C VAL A 81 -21.31 29.41 -6.53
N PHE A 82 -20.83 28.81 -5.43
CA PHE A 82 -21.04 29.35 -4.08
C PHE A 82 -20.17 30.60 -3.78
N THR A 83 -19.06 30.77 -4.47
CA THR A 83 -18.11 31.86 -4.23
C THR A 83 -18.11 32.91 -5.31
N SER A 84 -18.78 32.65 -6.45
CA SER A 84 -18.83 33.53 -7.62
C SER A 84 -19.56 34.84 -7.34
N LYS A 85 -18.98 35.93 -7.83
CA LYS A 85 -19.59 37.24 -7.89
C LYS A 85 -20.19 37.54 -9.28
N SER A 86 -20.28 36.52 -10.16
CA SER A 86 -20.81 36.64 -11.50
C SER A 86 -22.32 36.82 -11.49
N ALA A 87 -22.83 37.53 -12.52
CA ALA A 87 -24.26 37.65 -12.75
C ALA A 87 -24.94 36.34 -13.16
N PHE A 88 -24.16 35.33 -13.61
CA PHE A 88 -24.64 33.99 -13.97
C PHE A 88 -23.63 32.91 -13.55
N PRO A 89 -23.60 32.53 -12.26
CA PRO A 89 -22.64 31.59 -11.75
C PRO A 89 -22.78 30.16 -12.30
N TYR A 90 -23.97 29.78 -12.77
CA TYR A 90 -24.22 28.43 -13.32
C TYR A 90 -23.46 28.17 -14.63
N GLY A 91 -22.93 29.20 -15.27
CA GLY A 91 -22.04 29.06 -16.44
C GLY A 91 -20.75 28.31 -16.12
N ASP A 92 -20.33 28.30 -14.84
CA ASP A 92 -19.13 27.63 -14.39
C ASP A 92 -19.21 26.11 -14.59
N PHE A 93 -20.40 25.50 -14.54
CA PHE A 93 -20.51 24.05 -14.81
C PHE A 93 -20.04 23.70 -16.23
N ALA A 94 -20.51 24.40 -17.25
CA ALA A 94 -20.13 24.09 -18.63
C ALA A 94 -18.64 24.39 -18.89
N SER A 95 -18.15 25.52 -18.36
CA SER A 95 -16.77 25.95 -18.54
C SER A 95 -15.77 25.04 -17.85
N GLU A 96 -16.06 24.65 -16.61
CA GLU A 96 -15.18 23.77 -15.84
C GLU A 96 -15.15 22.32 -16.37
N PHE A 97 -16.27 21.81 -16.89
CA PHE A 97 -16.27 20.52 -17.58
C PHE A 97 -15.35 20.51 -18.81
N ALA A 98 -15.39 21.57 -19.62
CA ALA A 98 -14.48 21.68 -20.76
C ALA A 98 -13.03 21.83 -20.31
N GLY A 99 -12.77 22.65 -19.28
CA GLY A 99 -11.46 22.80 -18.67
C GLY A 99 -10.88 21.47 -18.17
N ALA A 100 -11.69 20.66 -17.49
CA ALA A 100 -11.30 19.33 -17.03
C ALA A 100 -10.85 18.41 -18.16
N TYR A 101 -11.60 18.42 -19.23
CA TYR A 101 -11.29 17.59 -20.39
C TYR A 101 -9.94 17.97 -21.01
N VAL A 102 -9.67 19.27 -21.11
CA VAL A 102 -8.39 19.81 -21.57
C VAL A 102 -7.26 19.43 -20.62
N ALA A 103 -7.44 19.61 -19.32
CA ALA A 103 -6.44 19.23 -18.33
C ALA A 103 -6.16 17.72 -18.37
N GLY A 104 -7.19 16.88 -18.52
CA GLY A 104 -7.08 15.43 -18.70
C GLY A 104 -6.30 15.07 -19.96
N PHE A 105 -6.56 15.75 -21.08
CA PHE A 105 -5.80 15.57 -22.32
C PHE A 105 -4.31 15.87 -22.12
N PHE A 106 -3.97 16.98 -21.46
CA PHE A 106 -2.57 17.27 -21.10
C PHE A 106 -1.97 16.23 -20.17
N ALA A 107 -2.75 15.63 -19.27
CA ALA A 107 -2.26 14.61 -18.35
C ALA A 107 -1.92 13.29 -19.05
N HIS A 108 -2.70 12.88 -20.06
CA HIS A 108 -2.56 11.57 -20.71
C HIS A 108 -1.81 11.61 -22.04
N SER A 109 -2.06 12.65 -22.88
CA SER A 109 -1.61 12.64 -24.28
C SER A 109 -0.42 13.54 -24.56
N VAL A 110 -0.13 14.53 -23.70
CA VAL A 110 0.96 15.46 -23.94
C VAL A 110 2.20 15.07 -23.14
N PRO A 111 3.33 14.74 -23.82
CA PRO A 111 4.58 14.43 -23.12
C PRO A 111 5.13 15.65 -22.38
N PRO A 112 5.94 15.47 -21.34
CA PRO A 112 6.57 16.56 -20.61
C PRO A 112 7.59 17.30 -21.50
N PHE A 113 7.22 18.49 -21.97
CA PHE A 113 8.12 19.38 -22.69
C PHE A 113 9.13 19.98 -21.71
N LYS A 114 10.42 19.62 -21.80
CA LYS A 114 11.47 20.07 -20.89
C LYS A 114 12.36 21.12 -21.56
N ILE A 115 12.56 22.27 -20.90
CA ILE A 115 13.63 23.22 -21.20
C ILE A 115 14.59 23.20 -20.03
N GLY A 116 15.78 22.61 -20.22
CA GLY A 116 16.71 22.36 -19.12
C GLY A 116 16.11 21.43 -18.05
N ARG A 117 16.07 21.90 -16.79
CA ARG A 117 15.54 21.13 -15.65
C ARG A 117 14.03 21.32 -15.42
N PHE A 118 13.38 22.24 -16.15
CA PHE A 118 11.98 22.59 -15.93
C PHE A 118 11.08 22.04 -17.03
N SER A 119 9.92 21.50 -16.64
CA SER A 119 8.86 21.10 -17.56
C SER A 119 7.92 22.28 -17.82
N LEU A 120 7.69 22.63 -19.08
CA LEU A 120 6.72 23.67 -19.48
C LEU A 120 5.27 23.15 -19.51
N ARG A 121 5.06 21.84 -19.40
CA ARG A 121 3.75 21.21 -19.46
C ARG A 121 2.73 21.82 -18.48
N PRO A 122 3.05 22.12 -17.20
CA PRO A 122 2.09 22.74 -16.29
C PRO A 122 1.70 24.16 -16.70
N ALA A 123 2.65 24.94 -17.24
CA ALA A 123 2.37 26.29 -17.73
C ALA A 123 1.42 26.28 -18.92
N ILE A 124 1.70 25.43 -19.92
CA ILE A 124 0.88 25.30 -21.13
C ILE A 124 -0.50 24.75 -20.77
N ALA A 125 -0.55 23.72 -19.91
CA ALA A 125 -1.83 23.16 -19.45
C ALA A 125 -2.68 24.19 -18.71
N GLY A 126 -2.10 24.94 -17.76
CA GLY A 126 -2.80 26.02 -17.04
C GLY A 126 -3.30 27.10 -17.98
N PHE A 127 -2.47 27.54 -18.94
CA PHE A 127 -2.84 28.53 -19.94
C PHE A 127 -4.02 28.08 -20.82
N ILE A 128 -3.88 26.95 -21.50
CA ILE A 128 -4.88 26.42 -22.43
C ILE A 128 -6.20 26.08 -21.72
N THR A 129 -6.12 25.45 -20.56
CA THR A 129 -7.31 25.13 -19.76
C THR A 129 -8.07 26.39 -19.38
N THR A 130 -7.36 27.44 -18.94
CA THR A 130 -7.99 28.74 -18.60
C THR A 130 -8.59 29.44 -19.82
N LEU A 131 -7.92 29.42 -20.97
CA LEU A 131 -8.48 29.98 -22.19
C LEU A 131 -9.77 29.29 -22.62
N VAL A 132 -9.79 27.95 -22.60
CA VAL A 132 -10.98 27.19 -23.03
C VAL A 132 -12.12 27.36 -22.04
N SER A 133 -11.87 27.22 -20.75
CA SER A 133 -12.87 27.43 -19.71
C SER A 133 -13.38 28.87 -19.74
N GLY A 134 -12.48 29.84 -19.70
CA GLY A 134 -12.85 31.26 -19.73
C GLY A 134 -13.62 31.68 -20.99
N PHE A 135 -13.24 31.20 -22.19
CA PHE A 135 -13.95 31.44 -23.42
C PHE A 135 -15.41 30.95 -23.36
N ILE A 136 -15.61 29.73 -22.89
CA ILE A 136 -16.97 29.14 -22.76
C ILE A 136 -17.78 29.93 -21.74
N PHE A 137 -17.21 30.21 -20.56
CA PHE A 137 -17.91 30.99 -19.54
C PHE A 137 -18.37 32.35 -20.03
N VAL A 138 -17.45 33.15 -20.60
CA VAL A 138 -17.79 34.50 -21.04
C VAL A 138 -18.73 34.51 -22.27
N SER A 139 -18.69 33.48 -23.10
CA SER A 139 -19.64 33.29 -24.21
C SER A 139 -21.06 33.03 -23.69
N ILE A 140 -21.20 32.14 -22.71
CA ILE A 140 -22.50 31.88 -22.06
C ILE A 140 -23.00 33.13 -21.36
N LEU A 141 -22.14 33.81 -20.60
CA LEU A 141 -22.48 35.04 -19.89
C LEU A 141 -22.96 36.13 -20.87
N THR A 142 -22.27 36.29 -21.99
CA THR A 142 -22.62 37.26 -23.03
C THR A 142 -24.01 37.02 -23.60
N ILE A 143 -24.35 35.76 -23.86
CA ILE A 143 -25.67 35.35 -24.38
C ILE A 143 -26.75 35.58 -23.33
N VAL A 144 -26.50 35.15 -22.08
CA VAL A 144 -27.53 35.22 -21.02
C VAL A 144 -27.79 36.65 -20.55
N VAL A 145 -26.74 37.45 -20.43
CA VAL A 145 -26.87 38.86 -19.94
C VAL A 145 -27.15 39.87 -21.07
N GLY A 146 -26.95 39.43 -22.33
CA GLY A 146 -27.16 40.33 -23.50
C GLY A 146 -26.04 41.37 -23.68
N ILE A 147 -24.78 40.98 -23.43
CA ILE A 147 -23.64 41.88 -23.54
C ILE A 147 -23.39 42.24 -25.03
N PRO A 148 -23.15 43.51 -25.37
CA PRO A 148 -22.85 43.92 -26.75
C PRO A 148 -21.60 43.21 -27.28
N ILE A 149 -21.62 42.75 -28.53
CA ILE A 149 -20.53 41.97 -29.16
C ILE A 149 -19.18 42.72 -29.15
N SER A 150 -19.22 44.07 -29.24
CA SER A 150 -18.03 44.91 -29.14
C SER A 150 -17.38 44.84 -27.76
N VAL A 151 -18.17 44.82 -26.68
CA VAL A 151 -17.67 44.65 -25.31
C VAL A 151 -17.11 43.26 -25.11
N TYR A 152 -17.78 42.23 -25.66
CA TYR A 152 -17.28 40.86 -25.64
C TYR A 152 -15.91 40.74 -26.33
N LEU A 153 -15.78 41.23 -27.58
CA LEU A 153 -14.57 41.06 -28.39
C LEU A 153 -13.38 41.91 -27.88
N TYR A 154 -13.64 43.18 -27.56
CA TYR A 154 -12.56 44.12 -27.22
C TYR A 154 -12.34 44.34 -25.72
N GLY A 155 -13.30 43.96 -24.90
CA GLY A 155 -13.20 44.08 -23.44
C GLY A 155 -12.96 42.76 -22.74
N ILE A 156 -13.91 41.81 -22.84
CA ILE A 156 -13.93 40.59 -21.99
C ILE A 156 -12.95 39.54 -22.52
N LEU A 157 -12.88 39.30 -23.83
CA LEU A 157 -12.03 38.25 -24.40
C LEU A 157 -10.53 38.49 -24.16
N PRO A 158 -9.99 39.72 -24.30
CA PRO A 158 -8.60 40.02 -23.91
C PRO A 158 -8.34 39.80 -22.42
N MET A 159 -9.34 40.02 -21.56
CA MET A 159 -9.26 39.75 -20.12
C MET A 159 -9.05 38.25 -19.86
N VAL A 160 -9.80 37.36 -20.54
CA VAL A 160 -9.62 35.92 -20.44
C VAL A 160 -8.19 35.50 -20.82
N ALA A 161 -7.65 36.09 -21.89
CA ALA A 161 -6.27 35.82 -22.31
C ALA A 161 -5.26 36.24 -21.23
N LEU A 162 -5.48 37.37 -20.58
CA LEU A 162 -4.60 37.88 -19.53
C LEU A 162 -4.68 37.02 -18.25
N VAL A 163 -5.87 36.55 -17.87
CA VAL A 163 -6.03 35.56 -16.78
C VAL A 163 -5.31 34.24 -17.14
N GLY A 164 -5.39 33.82 -18.41
CA GLY A 164 -4.65 32.65 -18.90
C GLY A 164 -3.15 32.80 -18.74
N VAL A 165 -2.57 33.95 -19.04
CA VAL A 165 -1.15 34.24 -18.79
C VAL A 165 -0.82 34.20 -17.31
N GLY A 166 -1.68 34.73 -16.45
CA GLY A 166 -1.54 34.60 -15.00
C GLY A 166 -1.48 33.12 -14.54
N ASN A 167 -2.40 32.30 -15.04
CA ASN A 167 -2.43 30.88 -14.70
C ASN A 167 -1.27 30.09 -15.33
N ALA A 168 -0.69 30.55 -16.44
CA ALA A 168 0.56 29.95 -16.96
C ALA A 168 1.74 30.13 -16.01
N ILE A 169 1.72 31.14 -15.16
CA ILE A 169 2.75 31.39 -14.12
C ILE A 169 2.38 30.68 -12.82
N ILE A 170 1.12 30.78 -12.38
CA ILE A 170 0.64 30.24 -11.11
C ILE A 170 0.68 28.70 -11.11
N THR A 171 0.25 28.06 -12.19
CA THR A 171 0.17 26.59 -12.25
C THR A 171 1.53 25.90 -12.05
N PRO A 172 2.64 26.31 -12.69
CA PRO A 172 3.96 25.77 -12.38
C PRO A 172 4.40 26.07 -10.94
N PHE A 173 4.11 27.28 -10.45
CA PHE A 173 4.46 27.67 -9.07
C PHE A 173 3.82 26.76 -8.03
N LEU A 174 2.60 26.33 -8.24
CA LEU A 174 1.92 25.33 -7.40
C LEU A 174 2.37 23.89 -7.72
N TYR A 175 2.61 23.60 -9.00
CA TYR A 175 2.93 22.23 -9.45
C TYR A 175 4.27 21.72 -8.94
N PHE A 176 5.34 22.52 -8.98
CA PHE A 176 6.66 22.01 -8.61
C PHE A 176 6.81 21.68 -7.11
N PRO A 177 6.34 22.50 -6.15
CA PRO A 177 6.31 22.12 -4.75
C PRO A 177 5.40 20.92 -4.49
N ALA A 178 4.19 20.93 -5.09
CA ALA A 178 3.28 19.81 -4.98
C ALA A 178 3.87 18.52 -5.56
N LEU A 179 4.57 18.58 -6.69
CA LEU A 179 5.29 17.45 -7.28
C LEU A 179 6.41 16.93 -6.37
N LYS A 180 7.14 17.84 -5.69
CA LYS A 180 8.18 17.45 -4.72
C LYS A 180 7.57 16.69 -3.54
N LEU A 181 6.48 17.22 -2.97
CA LEU A 181 5.73 16.55 -1.92
C LEU A 181 5.11 15.23 -2.42
N PHE A 182 4.51 15.25 -3.60
CA PHE A 182 3.92 14.07 -4.23
C PHE A 182 4.97 13.00 -4.50
N LYS A 183 6.16 13.35 -4.99
CA LYS A 183 7.29 12.43 -5.19
C LYS A 183 7.87 11.93 -3.87
N SER A 184 7.94 12.74 -2.84
CA SER A 184 8.33 12.26 -1.52
C SER A 184 7.32 11.29 -0.91
N MET A 185 6.05 11.38 -1.32
CA MET A 185 4.98 10.43 -0.97
C MET A 185 4.88 9.25 -1.96
N GLN A 186 5.53 9.34 -3.11
CA GLN A 186 5.58 8.35 -4.20
C GLN A 186 7.04 8.13 -4.56
N TYR A 187 7.71 7.24 -3.84
CA TYR A 187 8.96 6.70 -4.38
C TYR A 187 8.61 5.83 -5.59
N MET A 188 9.06 6.31 -6.75
CA MET A 188 8.97 5.77 -8.12
C MET A 188 7.65 5.93 -8.87
N THR A 189 7.78 6.54 -10.02
CA THR A 189 6.80 6.66 -11.10
C THR A 189 6.67 5.35 -11.87
N GLU A 190 5.47 5.10 -12.38
CA GLU A 190 5.09 4.04 -13.33
C GLU A 190 5.95 3.91 -14.60
N SER A 191 6.98 4.74 -14.79
CA SER A 191 7.89 4.64 -15.94
C SER A 191 8.94 3.53 -15.81
N ASP A 192 9.08 2.91 -14.64
CA ASP A 192 9.97 1.76 -14.44
C ASP A 192 9.19 0.44 -14.29
N VAL A 193 7.87 0.50 -14.40
CA VAL A 193 7.00 -0.65 -14.61
C VAL A 193 6.70 -0.74 -16.11
N GLU A 194 7.71 -0.95 -16.93
CA GLU A 194 7.49 -1.52 -18.25
C GLU A 194 6.91 -2.91 -18.04
N ASP A 195 5.66 -3.05 -18.47
CA ASP A 195 4.98 -4.29 -18.80
C ASP A 195 5.59 -5.57 -18.17
N SER A 196 5.36 -5.78 -16.90
CA SER A 196 5.20 -7.15 -16.46
C SER A 196 3.84 -7.64 -16.97
N ASN A 197 3.75 -7.80 -18.29
CA ASN A 197 2.78 -8.67 -18.90
C ASN A 197 2.75 -9.94 -18.07
N HIS A 198 1.56 -10.30 -17.64
CA HIS A 198 1.21 -11.53 -16.93
C HIS A 198 1.80 -12.79 -17.63
N SER A 199 3.10 -12.91 -17.64
CA SER A 199 3.75 -14.18 -17.83
C SER A 199 3.62 -14.87 -16.49
N HIS A 200 2.66 -15.79 -16.37
CA HIS A 200 2.64 -16.81 -15.34
C HIS A 200 4.06 -17.40 -15.28
N LEU A 201 4.89 -16.92 -14.38
CA LEU A 201 6.12 -17.57 -14.01
C LEU A 201 5.67 -18.89 -13.40
N ASN A 202 5.68 -19.95 -14.21
CA ASN A 202 5.66 -21.29 -13.69
C ASN A 202 6.92 -21.40 -12.84
N LEU A 203 6.75 -21.23 -11.52
CA LEU A 203 7.75 -21.62 -10.54
C LEU A 203 7.89 -23.14 -10.70
N GLN A 204 8.77 -23.57 -11.62
CA GLN A 204 9.28 -24.91 -11.55
C GLN A 204 10.04 -24.95 -10.23
N GLN A 205 9.43 -25.62 -9.23
CA GLN A 205 9.98 -25.84 -7.92
C GLN A 205 11.39 -26.42 -8.07
N LYS A 206 12.40 -25.59 -7.95
CA LYS A 206 13.76 -26.02 -7.73
C LYS A 206 13.88 -26.37 -6.24
N GLY A 207 13.39 -27.54 -5.84
CA GLY A 207 13.47 -28.03 -4.48
C GLY A 207 12.10 -28.19 -3.77
N ASN A 208 12.07 -28.94 -2.68
CA ASN A 208 10.90 -29.23 -1.85
C ASN A 208 10.49 -28.06 -0.91
N GLY A 209 10.90 -26.83 -1.20
CA GLY A 209 10.61 -25.67 -0.36
C GLY A 209 9.14 -25.27 -0.36
N VAL A 210 8.56 -25.10 0.83
CA VAL A 210 7.16 -24.67 0.99
C VAL A 210 7.04 -23.16 1.20
N ILE A 211 8.10 -22.52 1.75
CA ILE A 211 8.17 -21.08 2.00
C ILE A 211 9.62 -20.59 1.86
N GLY A 212 9.79 -19.39 1.35
CA GLY A 212 11.12 -18.78 1.24
C GLY A 212 11.15 -17.49 0.45
N VAL A 213 12.36 -17.07 0.13
CA VAL A 213 12.65 -15.88 -0.69
C VAL A 213 13.79 -16.19 -1.64
N GLU A 214 13.76 -15.56 -2.83
CA GLU A 214 14.80 -15.67 -3.85
C GLU A 214 15.31 -14.28 -4.24
N HIS A 215 16.63 -14.06 -4.08
CA HIS A 215 17.32 -12.80 -4.39
C HIS A 215 16.60 -11.56 -3.87
N LEU A 216 15.99 -11.67 -2.68
CA LEU A 216 15.16 -10.64 -2.11
C LEU A 216 16.01 -9.48 -1.60
N SER A 217 15.74 -8.30 -2.15
CA SER A 217 16.17 -7.02 -1.58
C SER A 217 14.94 -6.14 -1.39
N TYR A 218 14.85 -5.49 -0.23
CA TYR A 218 13.70 -4.65 0.08
C TYR A 218 14.10 -3.40 0.85
N SER A 219 13.56 -2.26 0.42
CA SER A 219 13.71 -0.97 1.10
C SER A 219 12.33 -0.39 1.39
N TYR A 220 12.08 -0.01 2.64
CA TYR A 220 10.86 0.70 3.01
C TYR A 220 10.82 2.09 2.37
N LEU A 221 9.61 2.61 2.19
CA LEU A 221 9.42 4.01 1.79
C LEU A 221 10.10 4.92 2.82
N PHE A 222 10.86 5.91 2.32
CA PHE A 222 11.61 6.89 3.14
C PHE A 222 12.80 6.33 3.92
N SER A 223 13.17 5.06 3.75
CA SER A 223 14.41 4.52 4.31
C SER A 223 15.59 4.87 3.40
N ASN A 224 16.72 5.26 4.03
CA ASN A 224 17.96 5.52 3.31
C ASN A 224 18.82 4.25 3.12
N ALA A 225 18.44 3.16 3.79
CA ALA A 225 19.14 1.89 3.72
C ALA A 225 18.15 0.76 3.42
N PRO A 226 18.57 -0.29 2.70
CA PRO A 226 17.76 -1.48 2.51
C PRO A 226 17.53 -2.20 3.84
N ALA A 227 16.32 -2.74 4.01
CA ALA A 227 15.98 -3.58 5.14
C ALA A 227 16.38 -5.05 4.90
N LEU A 228 16.46 -5.45 3.63
CA LEU A 228 16.97 -6.75 3.17
C LEU A 228 17.82 -6.52 1.92
N GLU A 229 18.92 -7.25 1.78
CA GLU A 229 19.82 -7.14 0.64
C GLU A 229 20.26 -8.51 0.13
N ASN A 230 19.78 -8.89 -1.07
CA ASN A 230 20.07 -10.12 -1.80
C ASN A 230 19.93 -11.41 -0.95
N VAL A 231 18.84 -11.51 -0.19
CA VAL A 231 18.56 -12.66 0.68
C VAL A 231 17.92 -13.77 -0.14
N SER A 232 18.45 -14.99 -0.02
CA SER A 232 17.87 -16.21 -0.60
C SER A 232 17.79 -17.29 0.46
N ILE A 233 16.57 -17.73 0.79
CA ILE A 233 16.28 -18.74 1.81
C ILE A 233 15.19 -19.64 1.28
N ASN A 234 15.37 -20.94 1.41
CA ASN A 234 14.37 -21.95 1.08
C ASN A 234 14.13 -22.83 2.31
N ILE A 235 12.87 -22.98 2.72
CA ILE A 235 12.45 -23.75 3.90
C ILE A 235 11.58 -24.91 3.43
N GLU A 236 11.99 -26.11 3.80
CA GLU A 236 11.29 -27.35 3.45
C GLU A 236 10.05 -27.58 4.31
N GLN A 237 9.09 -28.32 3.77
CA GLN A 237 7.86 -28.67 4.46
C GLN A 237 8.17 -29.49 5.74
N GLY A 238 7.47 -29.17 6.83
CA GLY A 238 7.64 -29.83 8.13
C GLY A 238 8.91 -29.44 8.90
N SER A 239 9.69 -28.45 8.38
CA SER A 239 10.84 -27.93 9.12
C SER A 239 10.42 -27.01 10.25
N PHE A 240 11.23 -26.99 11.32
CA PHE A 240 11.21 -25.95 12.35
C PHE A 240 12.48 -25.12 12.21
N VAL A 241 12.32 -23.84 11.81
CA VAL A 241 13.43 -22.93 11.51
C VAL A 241 13.35 -21.70 12.41
N VAL A 242 14.48 -21.34 13.00
CA VAL A 242 14.60 -20.11 13.82
C VAL A 242 15.45 -19.08 13.07
N ILE A 243 14.93 -17.87 12.95
CA ILE A 243 15.64 -16.71 12.42
C ILE A 243 16.04 -15.83 13.61
N THR A 244 17.31 -15.57 13.76
CA THR A 244 17.85 -14.79 14.87
C THR A 244 18.75 -13.66 14.39
N GLY A 245 19.12 -12.77 15.30
CA GLY A 245 19.98 -11.62 15.04
C GLY A 245 19.53 -10.37 15.79
N PRO A 246 20.32 -9.28 15.79
CA PRO A 246 20.01 -8.08 16.54
C PRO A 246 18.73 -7.39 16.07
N ASN A 247 18.24 -6.43 16.89
CA ASN A 247 17.12 -5.58 16.48
C ASN A 247 17.52 -4.77 15.24
N GLY A 248 16.62 -4.70 14.25
CA GLY A 248 16.91 -4.05 12.97
C GLY A 248 17.68 -4.92 11.96
N ALA A 249 17.97 -6.19 12.26
CA ALA A 249 18.62 -7.12 11.33
C ALA A 249 17.77 -7.45 10.08
N GLY A 250 16.47 -7.17 10.10
CA GLY A 250 15.56 -7.45 8.98
C GLY A 250 14.67 -8.69 9.18
N LYS A 251 14.66 -9.32 10.35
CA LYS A 251 13.89 -10.54 10.66
C LYS A 251 12.40 -10.39 10.33
N THR A 252 11.72 -9.42 10.94
CA THR A 252 10.30 -9.12 10.67
C THR A 252 10.04 -8.84 9.19
N THR A 253 10.93 -8.07 8.53
CA THR A 253 10.82 -7.77 7.10
C THR A 253 10.90 -9.02 6.26
N LEU A 254 11.78 -9.95 6.61
CA LEU A 254 11.93 -11.24 5.94
C LEU A 254 10.66 -12.08 6.10
N LEU A 255 10.14 -12.22 7.34
CA LEU A 255 8.90 -12.96 7.62
C LEU A 255 7.71 -12.37 6.87
N MET A 256 7.56 -11.05 6.88
CA MET A 256 6.49 -10.36 6.16
C MET A 256 6.58 -10.53 4.63
N SER A 257 7.81 -10.63 4.10
CA SER A 257 8.03 -10.91 2.67
C SER A 257 7.69 -12.34 2.30
N MET A 258 8.03 -13.31 3.15
CA MET A 258 7.64 -14.71 3.01
C MET A 258 6.13 -14.88 3.06
N ALA A 259 5.47 -14.15 3.97
CA ALA A 259 4.01 -14.17 4.15
C ALA A 259 3.23 -13.40 3.06
N GLY A 260 3.92 -12.69 2.17
CA GLY A 260 3.28 -11.86 1.14
C GLY A 260 2.70 -10.55 1.66
N ALA A 261 2.84 -10.22 2.96
CA ALA A 261 2.45 -8.93 3.50
C ALA A 261 3.30 -7.79 2.89
N ILE A 262 4.55 -8.07 2.56
CA ILE A 262 5.38 -7.29 1.67
C ILE A 262 5.33 -7.97 0.30
N PRO A 263 4.97 -7.26 -0.78
CA PRO A 263 4.75 -5.83 -0.88
C PRO A 263 3.27 -5.38 -0.75
N HIS A 264 2.33 -6.26 -0.41
CA HIS A 264 0.90 -5.96 -0.48
C HIS A 264 0.43 -4.89 0.51
N TYR A 265 0.88 -4.93 1.77
CA TYR A 265 0.52 -3.95 2.80
C TYR A 265 1.58 -2.88 2.99
N TYR A 266 2.85 -3.23 2.85
CA TYR A 266 3.95 -2.32 3.08
C TYR A 266 4.49 -1.82 1.74
N GLY A 267 4.39 -0.50 1.51
CA GLY A 267 4.96 0.14 0.33
C GLY A 267 6.49 0.23 0.43
N GLY A 268 7.15 0.04 -0.70
CA GLY A 268 8.61 0.08 -0.78
C GLY A 268 9.10 -0.36 -2.15
N THR A 269 10.40 -0.50 -2.28
CA THR A 269 11.04 -1.07 -3.47
C THR A 269 11.50 -2.49 -3.15
N MET A 270 11.02 -3.46 -3.90
CA MET A 270 11.36 -4.88 -3.77
C MET A 270 11.98 -5.39 -5.05
N LYS A 271 13.12 -6.07 -4.94
CA LYS A 271 13.73 -6.88 -6.00
C LYS A 271 13.72 -8.34 -5.55
N GLY A 272 13.62 -9.25 -6.49
CA GLY A 272 13.44 -10.65 -6.16
C GLY A 272 12.01 -10.97 -5.75
N MET A 273 11.79 -12.09 -5.09
CA MET A 273 10.45 -12.54 -4.68
C MET A 273 10.44 -13.30 -3.37
N GLY A 274 9.29 -13.24 -2.66
CA GLY A 274 8.91 -14.22 -1.64
C GLY A 274 7.92 -15.23 -2.22
N PHE A 275 7.94 -16.45 -1.70
CA PHE A 275 7.02 -17.50 -2.11
C PHE A 275 6.52 -18.31 -0.90
N THR A 276 5.26 -18.76 -0.99
CA THR A 276 4.63 -19.62 0.01
C THR A 276 3.69 -20.60 -0.70
N GLY A 277 3.80 -21.89 -0.36
CA GLY A 277 2.96 -22.94 -0.96
C GLY A 277 3.12 -23.06 -2.48
N GLY A 278 4.27 -22.71 -3.03
CA GLY A 278 4.52 -22.65 -4.47
C GLY A 278 3.93 -21.44 -5.20
N LYS A 279 3.38 -20.46 -4.46
CA LYS A 279 2.79 -19.24 -5.00
C LYS A 279 3.73 -18.06 -4.75
N ALA A 280 3.95 -17.21 -5.76
CA ALA A 280 4.75 -16.00 -5.61
C ALA A 280 3.94 -14.91 -4.88
N GLY A 281 4.52 -14.38 -3.81
CA GLY A 281 3.88 -13.34 -2.98
C GLY A 281 3.55 -12.06 -3.73
N THR A 282 4.32 -11.71 -4.76
CA THR A 282 4.10 -10.52 -5.61
C THR A 282 2.96 -10.66 -6.60
N GLN A 283 2.58 -11.89 -6.96
CA GLN A 283 1.60 -12.19 -8.03
C GLN A 283 0.29 -12.75 -7.48
N THR A 284 0.30 -13.26 -6.26
CA THR A 284 -0.86 -13.91 -5.64
C THR A 284 -1.53 -12.94 -4.67
N GLY A 285 -2.85 -12.86 -4.72
CA GLY A 285 -3.63 -12.06 -3.76
C GLY A 285 -3.40 -12.54 -2.33
N ILE A 286 -3.44 -11.61 -1.38
CA ILE A 286 -3.10 -11.93 0.02
C ILE A 286 -4.10 -12.93 0.63
N ALA A 287 -5.38 -12.87 0.22
CA ALA A 287 -6.40 -13.82 0.65
C ALA A 287 -6.09 -15.26 0.20
N ASP A 288 -5.51 -15.42 -1.01
CA ASP A 288 -5.10 -16.73 -1.52
C ASP A 288 -3.83 -17.26 -0.86
N LEU A 289 -2.98 -16.37 -0.35
CA LEU A 289 -1.80 -16.74 0.43
C LEU A 289 -2.16 -17.10 1.87
N ALA A 290 -3.10 -16.36 2.48
CA ALA A 290 -3.55 -16.55 3.85
C ALA A 290 -4.05 -17.99 4.11
N SER A 291 -4.71 -18.61 3.12
CA SER A 291 -5.13 -20.01 3.21
C SER A 291 -3.98 -21.03 3.36
N SER A 292 -2.74 -20.62 3.11
CA SER A 292 -1.57 -21.51 3.14
C SER A 292 -0.60 -21.17 4.27
N ILE A 293 -0.68 -19.96 4.84
CA ILE A 293 0.25 -19.45 5.83
C ILE A 293 -0.47 -18.71 6.95
N GLY A 294 -0.19 -19.10 8.17
CA GLY A 294 -0.64 -18.38 9.36
C GLY A 294 0.47 -17.50 9.91
N VAL A 295 0.17 -16.26 10.25
CA VAL A 295 1.13 -15.28 10.77
C VAL A 295 0.71 -14.81 12.15
N ILE A 296 1.58 -15.00 13.11
CA ILE A 296 1.42 -14.52 14.48
C ILE A 296 2.46 -13.42 14.74
N LEU A 297 1.99 -12.21 15.02
CA LEU A 297 2.81 -11.02 15.25
C LEU A 297 3.25 -10.93 16.72
N SER A 298 4.30 -10.14 16.97
CA SER A 298 4.77 -9.83 18.32
C SER A 298 3.71 -9.19 19.21
N ASP A 299 2.89 -8.28 18.64
CA ASP A 299 1.68 -7.79 19.30
C ASP A 299 0.48 -8.67 18.93
N TYR A 300 0.45 -9.86 19.49
CA TYR A 300 -0.66 -10.81 19.30
C TYR A 300 -2.00 -10.26 19.79
N SER A 301 -1.99 -9.38 20.80
CA SER A 301 -3.22 -8.80 21.33
C SER A 301 -3.94 -7.91 20.32
N ALA A 302 -3.20 -7.26 19.41
CA ALA A 302 -3.78 -6.48 18.33
C ALA A 302 -4.42 -7.33 17.22
N GLN A 303 -4.18 -8.64 17.22
CA GLN A 303 -4.81 -9.57 16.27
C GLN A 303 -6.19 -10.05 16.73
N ILE A 304 -6.49 -9.93 18.01
CA ILE A 304 -7.80 -10.33 18.60
C ILE A 304 -8.81 -9.21 18.37
N VAL A 305 -9.93 -9.53 17.72
CA VAL A 305 -10.96 -8.53 17.35
C VAL A 305 -12.29 -8.72 18.04
N THR A 306 -12.53 -9.87 18.70
CA THR A 306 -13.83 -10.21 19.30
C THR A 306 -13.81 -10.19 20.83
N MET A 307 -14.96 -10.44 21.45
CA MET A 307 -15.09 -10.38 22.91
C MET A 307 -14.98 -11.73 23.61
N THR A 308 -15.31 -12.81 22.94
CA THR A 308 -15.26 -14.18 23.48
C THR A 308 -14.34 -15.07 22.68
N VAL A 309 -13.88 -16.17 23.27
CA VAL A 309 -13.04 -17.15 22.61
C VAL A 309 -13.76 -17.76 21.40
N GLY A 310 -15.02 -18.15 21.56
CA GLY A 310 -15.80 -18.75 20.48
C GLY A 310 -16.04 -17.79 19.30
N GLU A 311 -16.32 -16.51 19.59
CA GLU A 311 -16.43 -15.49 18.54
C GLU A 311 -15.13 -15.31 17.78
N GLU A 312 -13.97 -15.31 18.46
CA GLU A 312 -12.67 -15.16 17.82
C GLU A 312 -12.38 -16.34 16.90
N MET A 313 -12.69 -17.56 17.34
CA MET A 313 -12.55 -18.76 16.51
C MET A 313 -13.44 -18.75 15.28
N ALA A 314 -14.68 -18.25 15.43
CA ALA A 314 -15.65 -18.19 14.34
C ALA A 314 -15.32 -17.09 13.32
N PHE A 315 -14.77 -15.96 13.76
CA PHE A 315 -14.61 -14.72 12.98
C PHE A 315 -13.93 -14.95 11.62
N THR A 316 -12.78 -15.62 11.61
CA THR A 316 -12.03 -15.87 10.37
C THR A 316 -12.71 -16.89 9.48
N LEU A 317 -13.27 -17.94 10.08
CA LEU A 317 -13.96 -19.00 9.35
C LEU A 317 -15.26 -18.52 8.71
N GLU A 318 -16.01 -17.64 9.37
CA GLU A 318 -17.20 -16.98 8.81
C GLU A 318 -16.83 -16.13 7.60
N ASN A 319 -15.73 -15.36 7.69
CA ASN A 319 -15.24 -14.55 6.59
C ASN A 319 -14.84 -15.37 5.35
N HIS A 320 -14.46 -16.63 5.54
CA HIS A 320 -14.18 -17.58 4.46
C HIS A 320 -15.43 -18.34 4.00
N GLY A 321 -16.59 -18.11 4.62
CA GLY A 321 -17.88 -18.68 4.21
C GLY A 321 -18.05 -20.16 4.56
N PHE A 322 -17.39 -20.65 5.61
CA PHE A 322 -17.59 -22.02 6.11
C PHE A 322 -19.00 -22.18 6.71
N SER A 323 -19.52 -23.41 6.68
CA SER A 323 -20.81 -23.72 7.31
C SER A 323 -20.71 -23.70 8.84
N PRO A 324 -21.81 -23.44 9.57
CA PRO A 324 -21.78 -23.44 11.05
C PRO A 324 -21.27 -24.76 11.66
N GLU A 325 -21.54 -25.89 11.04
CA GLU A 325 -21.04 -27.20 11.48
C GLU A 325 -19.53 -27.29 11.33
N GLU A 326 -18.99 -26.83 10.20
CA GLU A 326 -17.57 -26.82 9.92
C GLU A 326 -16.83 -25.85 10.79
N ILE A 327 -17.40 -24.66 11.05
CA ILE A 327 -16.86 -23.67 11.99
C ILE A 327 -16.72 -24.30 13.38
N ARG A 328 -17.77 -24.94 13.87
CA ARG A 328 -17.73 -25.60 15.19
C ARG A 328 -16.64 -26.67 15.24
N ARG A 329 -16.60 -27.58 14.27
CA ARG A 329 -15.63 -28.67 14.21
C ARG A 329 -14.20 -28.16 14.22
N ARG A 330 -13.87 -27.18 13.36
CA ARG A 330 -12.53 -26.60 13.24
C ARG A 330 -12.13 -25.84 14.49
N SER A 331 -13.06 -25.08 15.09
CA SER A 331 -12.83 -24.33 16.32
C SER A 331 -12.52 -25.26 17.49
N GLU A 332 -13.33 -26.29 17.73
CA GLU A 332 -13.12 -27.28 18.79
C GLU A 332 -11.78 -28.02 18.61
N GLU A 333 -11.43 -28.40 17.38
CA GLU A 333 -10.18 -29.07 17.08
C GLU A 333 -8.96 -28.16 17.32
N ALA A 334 -9.02 -26.90 16.85
CA ALA A 334 -7.93 -25.95 17.03
C ALA A 334 -7.75 -25.56 18.50
N LEU A 335 -8.82 -25.32 19.27
CA LEU A 335 -8.75 -25.02 20.69
C LEU A 335 -8.12 -26.20 21.49
N ARG A 336 -8.45 -27.42 21.13
CA ARG A 336 -7.85 -28.62 21.76
C ARG A 336 -6.34 -28.70 21.52
N LYS A 337 -5.90 -28.37 20.28
CA LYS A 337 -4.47 -28.40 19.90
C LYS A 337 -3.63 -27.37 20.70
N VAL A 338 -4.25 -26.30 21.19
CA VAL A 338 -3.57 -25.27 21.98
C VAL A 338 -3.94 -25.28 23.48
N HIS A 339 -4.61 -26.32 23.95
CA HIS A 339 -5.02 -26.53 25.35
C HIS A 339 -5.95 -25.39 25.89
N LEU A 340 -6.94 -24.97 25.07
CA LEU A 340 -7.96 -24.00 25.41
C LEU A 340 -9.39 -24.55 25.26
N ASP A 341 -9.53 -25.88 25.16
CA ASP A 341 -10.84 -26.55 25.07
C ASP A 341 -11.70 -26.25 26.29
N GLY A 342 -13.01 -26.06 26.05
CA GLY A 342 -13.99 -25.71 27.08
C GLY A 342 -13.97 -24.24 27.52
N LEU A 343 -13.22 -23.38 26.84
CA LEU A 343 -13.18 -21.94 27.14
C LEU A 343 -13.98 -21.09 26.14
N GLU A 344 -14.79 -21.68 25.26
CA GLU A 344 -15.47 -21.02 24.14
C GLU A 344 -16.32 -19.81 24.59
N GLU A 345 -17.05 -19.96 25.71
CA GLU A 345 -17.91 -18.91 26.29
C GLU A 345 -17.12 -17.86 27.10
N ARG A 346 -15.82 -18.06 27.28
CA ARG A 346 -15.01 -17.19 28.13
C ARG A 346 -14.68 -15.88 27.41
N LYS A 347 -14.76 -14.77 28.17
CA LYS A 347 -14.36 -13.46 27.64
C LYS A 347 -12.85 -13.39 27.46
N VAL A 348 -12.39 -12.90 26.31
CA VAL A 348 -10.97 -12.70 25.98
C VAL A 348 -10.26 -11.85 27.04
N SER A 349 -10.93 -10.81 27.56
CA SER A 349 -10.39 -9.93 28.59
C SER A 349 -10.04 -10.64 29.92
N THR A 350 -10.59 -11.83 30.17
CA THR A 350 -10.33 -12.62 31.38
C THR A 350 -9.24 -13.68 31.19
N LEU A 351 -8.71 -13.81 29.99
CA LEU A 351 -7.61 -14.73 29.70
C LEU A 351 -6.26 -14.17 30.18
N SER A 352 -5.34 -15.05 30.60
CA SER A 352 -3.94 -14.68 30.83
C SER A 352 -3.25 -14.28 29.53
N GLY A 353 -2.06 -13.67 29.59
CA GLY A 353 -1.24 -13.35 28.41
C GLY A 353 -0.98 -14.56 27.53
N GLY A 354 -0.50 -15.66 28.12
CA GLY A 354 -0.26 -16.90 27.42
C GLY A 354 -1.52 -17.55 26.83
N GLN A 355 -2.65 -17.47 27.54
CA GLN A 355 -3.94 -17.94 27.00
C GLN A 355 -4.40 -17.11 25.81
N ARG A 356 -4.24 -15.78 25.82
CA ARG A 356 -4.56 -14.92 24.68
C ARG A 356 -3.67 -15.24 23.48
N GLN A 357 -2.39 -15.46 23.71
CA GLN A 357 -1.48 -15.85 22.64
C GLN A 357 -1.86 -17.21 22.03
N ARG A 358 -2.15 -18.20 22.86
CA ARG A 358 -2.64 -19.51 22.41
C ARG A 358 -3.96 -19.41 21.64
N LEU A 359 -4.84 -18.47 22.01
CA LEU A 359 -6.08 -18.19 21.27
C LEU A 359 -5.80 -17.68 19.85
N VAL A 360 -4.84 -16.74 19.68
CA VAL A 360 -4.44 -16.28 18.34
C VAL A 360 -3.88 -17.43 17.50
N VAL A 361 -3.05 -18.29 18.11
CA VAL A 361 -2.55 -19.49 17.41
C VAL A 361 -3.71 -20.41 17.02
N ALA A 362 -4.69 -20.63 17.89
CA ALA A 362 -5.87 -21.44 17.59
C ALA A 362 -6.71 -20.87 16.44
N ALA A 363 -6.97 -19.55 16.46
CA ALA A 363 -7.72 -18.89 15.40
C ALA A 363 -7.04 -19.05 14.03
N VAL A 364 -5.72 -18.92 13.99
CA VAL A 364 -4.94 -19.17 12.78
C VAL A 364 -4.94 -20.66 12.38
N LEU A 365 -4.81 -21.59 13.34
CA LEU A 365 -4.83 -23.03 13.07
C LEU A 365 -6.18 -23.54 12.54
N ALA A 366 -7.28 -22.88 12.88
CA ALA A 366 -8.61 -23.25 12.43
C ALA A 366 -8.76 -23.15 10.89
N GLU A 367 -7.90 -22.36 10.23
CA GLU A 367 -7.80 -22.29 8.75
C GLU A 367 -7.01 -23.45 8.13
N GLU A 368 -6.39 -24.30 8.94
CA GLU A 368 -5.55 -25.43 8.53
C GLU A 368 -4.36 -25.00 7.62
N PRO A 369 -3.56 -23.99 8.02
CA PRO A 369 -2.42 -23.54 7.24
C PRO A 369 -1.34 -24.62 7.17
N LYS A 370 -0.51 -24.60 6.12
CA LYS A 370 0.67 -25.48 5.99
C LYS A 370 1.91 -24.93 6.68
N VAL A 371 1.94 -23.64 6.89
CA VAL A 371 3.07 -22.90 7.46
C VAL A 371 2.58 -21.98 8.56
N LEU A 372 3.27 -21.96 9.69
CA LEU A 372 3.12 -20.99 10.76
C LEU A 372 4.36 -20.12 10.84
N VAL A 373 4.15 -18.81 10.84
CA VAL A 373 5.20 -17.80 11.00
C VAL A 373 4.96 -17.02 12.27
N PHE A 374 5.98 -16.93 13.12
CA PHE A 374 5.94 -16.22 14.39
C PHE A 374 7.00 -15.11 14.41
N ASP A 375 6.58 -13.90 14.73
CA ASP A 375 7.48 -12.76 14.89
C ASP A 375 7.60 -12.38 16.36
N GLU A 376 8.69 -12.78 17.00
CA GLU A 376 9.01 -12.58 18.43
C GLU A 376 7.85 -12.98 19.37
N PRO A 377 7.31 -14.20 19.25
CA PRO A 377 6.09 -14.59 19.96
C PRO A 377 6.23 -14.56 21.48
N THR A 378 7.44 -14.73 22.01
CA THR A 378 7.65 -14.90 23.45
C THR A 378 8.02 -13.61 24.18
N SER A 379 8.05 -12.46 23.49
CA SER A 379 8.50 -11.17 24.04
C SER A 379 7.70 -10.68 25.27
N ALA A 380 6.47 -11.15 25.46
CA ALA A 380 5.58 -10.77 26.57
C ALA A 380 5.30 -11.91 27.57
N LEU A 381 6.02 -13.03 27.47
CA LEU A 381 5.84 -14.21 28.34
C LEU A 381 6.91 -14.28 29.43
N ASP A 382 6.55 -14.88 30.56
CA ASP A 382 7.49 -15.32 31.58
C ASP A 382 8.23 -16.61 31.15
N PRO A 383 9.31 -17.02 31.82
CA PRO A 383 10.11 -18.17 31.43
C PRO A 383 9.32 -19.50 31.34
N GLU A 384 8.31 -19.68 32.20
CA GLU A 384 7.46 -20.86 32.17
C GLU A 384 6.54 -20.84 30.96
N GLY A 385 5.92 -19.71 30.71
CA GLY A 385 5.08 -19.48 29.50
C GLY A 385 5.84 -19.62 28.19
N ILE A 386 7.13 -19.23 28.14
CA ILE A 386 8.00 -19.45 26.98
C ILE A 386 8.16 -20.96 26.72
N HIS A 387 8.43 -21.71 27.77
CA HIS A 387 8.62 -23.17 27.64
C HIS A 387 7.34 -23.87 27.17
N GLU A 388 6.21 -23.59 27.82
CA GLU A 388 4.89 -24.11 27.42
C GLU A 388 4.52 -23.76 25.97
N PHE A 389 4.83 -22.54 25.55
CA PHE A 389 4.57 -22.11 24.19
C PHE A 389 5.36 -22.91 23.16
N TYR A 390 6.68 -23.08 23.36
CA TYR A 390 7.49 -23.83 22.40
C TYR A 390 7.24 -25.34 22.47
N GLU A 391 6.83 -25.91 23.62
CA GLU A 391 6.36 -27.28 23.72
C GLU A 391 5.11 -27.46 22.81
N MET A 392 4.12 -26.63 22.95
CA MET A 392 2.91 -26.62 22.11
C MET A 392 3.25 -26.49 20.61
N VAL A 393 4.07 -25.51 20.24
CA VAL A 393 4.45 -25.28 18.83
C VAL A 393 5.30 -26.46 18.30
N GLY A 394 6.16 -27.06 19.12
CA GLY A 394 6.92 -28.23 18.80
C GLY A 394 6.02 -29.45 18.56
N GLU A 395 4.99 -29.64 19.36
CA GLU A 395 3.98 -30.66 19.16
C GLU A 395 3.23 -30.49 17.83
N LEU A 396 2.81 -29.26 17.50
CA LEU A 396 2.17 -28.95 16.23
C LEU A 396 3.08 -29.27 15.04
N ASN A 397 4.36 -28.92 15.13
CA ASN A 397 5.32 -29.26 14.08
C ASN A 397 5.49 -30.79 13.91
N GLN A 398 5.65 -31.54 15.02
CA GLN A 398 5.94 -33.00 14.96
C GLN A 398 4.70 -33.81 14.60
N LYS A 399 3.55 -33.54 15.23
CA LYS A 399 2.31 -34.32 15.07
C LYS A 399 1.56 -33.98 13.80
N GLU A 400 1.43 -32.66 13.49
CA GLU A 400 0.68 -32.18 12.33
C GLU A 400 1.57 -31.94 11.10
N LYS A 401 2.87 -32.12 11.22
CA LYS A 401 3.87 -31.82 10.16
C LYS A 401 3.78 -30.39 9.61
N LEU A 402 3.36 -29.46 10.45
CA LEU A 402 3.34 -28.04 10.12
C LEU A 402 4.77 -27.52 9.97
N THR A 403 4.98 -26.67 8.97
CA THR A 403 6.24 -25.93 8.86
C THR A 403 6.18 -24.75 9.80
N VAL A 404 7.22 -24.57 10.60
CA VAL A 404 7.31 -23.49 11.60
C VAL A 404 8.51 -22.62 11.30
N VAL A 405 8.29 -21.31 11.22
CA VAL A 405 9.32 -20.28 11.06
C VAL A 405 9.16 -19.26 12.17
N VAL A 406 10.17 -19.10 13.00
CA VAL A 406 10.12 -18.21 14.16
C VAL A 406 11.25 -17.20 14.09
N ALA A 407 10.96 -15.90 14.17
CA ALA A 407 11.96 -14.89 14.50
C ALA A 407 12.03 -14.80 16.02
N GLU A 408 13.21 -15.04 16.62
CA GLU A 408 13.38 -15.11 18.08
C GLU A 408 14.76 -14.65 18.52
N HIS A 409 14.79 -14.08 19.73
CA HIS A 409 16.02 -13.73 20.45
C HIS A 409 16.38 -14.75 21.53
N HIS A 410 15.38 -15.37 22.16
CA HIS A 410 15.53 -16.37 23.21
C HIS A 410 15.70 -17.76 22.61
N LEU A 411 16.93 -18.11 22.19
CA LEU A 411 17.20 -19.33 21.43
C LEU A 411 17.09 -20.61 22.26
N GLU A 412 17.40 -20.55 23.56
CA GLU A 412 17.47 -21.72 24.44
C GLU A 412 16.17 -22.55 24.43
N ALA A 413 15.03 -21.86 24.45
CA ALA A 413 13.72 -22.52 24.44
C ALA A 413 13.37 -23.18 23.09
N THR A 414 14.02 -22.77 22.01
CA THR A 414 13.77 -23.32 20.67
C THR A 414 14.68 -24.49 20.31
N LEU A 415 15.80 -24.65 21.00
CA LEU A 415 16.81 -25.67 20.72
C LEU A 415 16.27 -27.12 20.67
N PRO A 416 15.32 -27.54 21.53
CA PRO A 416 14.79 -28.88 21.46
C PRO A 416 14.01 -29.22 20.19
N TYR A 417 13.51 -28.21 19.50
CA TYR A 417 12.58 -28.33 18.37
C TYR A 417 13.20 -27.94 17.04
N ALA A 418 14.01 -26.88 17.02
CA ALA A 418 14.57 -26.30 15.80
C ALA A 418 15.87 -27.00 15.38
N LYS A 419 15.90 -27.48 14.14
CA LYS A 419 17.09 -28.13 13.55
C LYS A 419 17.90 -27.18 12.64
N ARG A 420 17.37 -26.02 12.31
CA ARG A 420 18.02 -25.04 11.44
C ARG A 420 17.85 -23.64 12.02
N PHE A 421 18.96 -22.95 12.12
CA PHE A 421 19.00 -21.56 12.55
C PHE A 421 19.53 -20.70 11.40
N ILE A 422 19.03 -19.47 11.31
CA ILE A 422 19.44 -18.48 10.33
C ILE A 422 19.80 -17.21 11.09
N LEU A 423 21.07 -16.82 11.07
CA LEU A 423 21.56 -15.59 11.68
C LEU A 423 21.49 -14.46 10.65
N MET A 424 20.86 -13.35 11.03
CA MET A 424 20.77 -12.15 10.22
C MET A 424 21.46 -10.97 10.89
N ASP A 425 22.12 -10.14 10.10
CA ASP A 425 22.59 -8.81 10.50
C ASP A 425 22.46 -7.83 9.34
N LYS A 426 21.96 -6.62 9.62
CA LYS A 426 21.83 -5.49 8.68
C LYS A 426 21.25 -5.87 7.31
N GLY A 427 20.21 -6.71 7.30
CA GLY A 427 19.53 -7.14 6.08
C GLY A 427 20.16 -8.28 5.32
N HIS A 428 21.23 -8.87 5.82
CA HIS A 428 21.93 -10.01 5.22
C HIS A 428 21.79 -11.27 6.07
N VAL A 429 21.85 -12.44 5.42
CA VAL A 429 22.06 -13.72 6.09
C VAL A 429 23.55 -13.89 6.31
N ILE A 430 23.96 -14.01 7.57
CA ILE A 430 25.34 -14.18 7.98
C ILE A 430 25.70 -15.65 8.09
N SER A 431 24.81 -16.46 8.66
CA SER A 431 25.00 -17.90 8.82
C SER A 431 23.66 -18.60 8.70
N ASP A 432 23.66 -19.82 8.13
CA ASP A 432 22.49 -20.67 7.91
C ASP A 432 22.92 -22.13 8.06
N GLY A 433 22.48 -22.79 9.12
CA GLY A 433 22.90 -24.14 9.40
C GLY A 433 22.33 -24.75 10.69
N SER A 434 23.03 -25.72 11.26
CA SER A 434 22.62 -26.31 12.54
C SER A 434 22.75 -25.28 13.69
N PRO A 435 22.01 -25.46 14.80
CA PRO A 435 22.14 -24.59 15.96
C PRO A 435 23.58 -24.39 16.42
N GLU A 436 24.38 -25.48 16.45
CA GLU A 436 25.78 -25.39 16.88
C GLU A 436 26.64 -24.54 15.96
N GLN A 437 26.44 -24.66 14.63
CA GLN A 437 27.16 -23.87 13.64
C GLN A 437 26.85 -22.37 13.78
N VAL A 438 25.57 -22.05 13.84
CA VAL A 438 25.14 -20.65 13.89
C VAL A 438 25.52 -19.99 15.21
N MET A 439 25.48 -20.72 16.34
CA MET A 439 25.93 -20.20 17.63
C MET A 439 27.44 -19.92 17.71
N CYS A 440 28.25 -20.61 16.89
CA CYS A 440 29.67 -20.27 16.79
C CYS A 440 29.94 -18.97 15.99
N ASP A 441 28.99 -18.56 15.13
CA ASP A 441 29.12 -17.37 14.29
C ASP A 441 28.48 -16.11 14.94
N MET A 442 27.79 -16.27 16.08
CA MET A 442 27.19 -15.18 16.87
C MET A 442 28.23 -14.48 17.76
#